data_808ea786aa0420d382a51be5b2c95b8d
#
_entry.id   808ea786aa0420d382a51be5b2c95b8d
#
_cell.length_a   1.000
_cell.length_b   1.000
_cell.length_c   1.000
_cell.angle_alpha   90.00
_cell.angle_beta   90.00
_cell.angle_gamma   90.00
#
_symmetry.space_group_name_H-M   'P 1'
#
loop_
_entity.id
_entity.type
_entity.pdbx_description
1 polymer ?
#
loop_
_entity_poly.entity_id
_entity_poly.type
_entity_poly.pdbx_seq_one_letter_code
_entity_poly.pdbx_strand_id
1 'polypeptide(L)'
;MMERFKYYFNSILVFIFGFLLLGCQPNAKNTENSAMNQQPYLLHFGLQGFKDFAQYNQSGVDNHPVASFRELDFSPPNLGQIKIENGASSLVIDHVFYVLGTSFHGEEGIEGIDIDAGLNKEEFVRPEQAYEAYVALMKRLNEAGWKNYFYRFSARIAKEDNIRYLMQSGDVIDPTYIFTDEEWK
;
A
#
# COMPACT_ATOMS: atom_id res chain seq x y z
N MET A 1 39.49 -12.18 56.66
CA MET A 1 39.05 -12.93 55.47
C MET A 1 38.12 -12.12 54.57
N MET A 2 37.77 -10.88 54.94
CA MET A 2 36.78 -10.05 54.19
C MET A 2 37.43 -9.03 53.23
N GLU A 3 38.70 -8.66 53.43
CA GLU A 3 39.37 -7.67 52.56
C GLU A 3 39.92 -8.22 51.22
N ARG A 4 40.27 -9.51 51.20
CA ARG A 4 40.73 -10.13 49.94
C ARG A 4 39.61 -10.32 48.91
N PHE A 5 38.35 -10.39 49.33
CA PHE A 5 37.21 -10.53 48.45
C PHE A 5 36.87 -9.22 47.68
N LYS A 6 37.16 -8.06 48.23
CA LYS A 6 36.92 -6.74 47.60
C LYS A 6 37.79 -6.52 46.38
N TYR A 7 39.06 -6.98 46.43
CA TYR A 7 39.98 -6.78 45.31
C TYR A 7 39.67 -7.69 44.09
N TYR A 8 39.20 -8.90 44.36
CA TYR A 8 38.79 -9.79 43.24
C TYR A 8 37.49 -9.33 42.57
N PHE A 9 36.57 -8.76 43.33
CA PHE A 9 35.34 -8.26 42.77
C PHE A 9 35.55 -7.03 41.87
N ASN A 10 36.41 -6.13 42.26
CA ASN A 10 36.77 -4.97 41.42
C ASN A 10 37.57 -5.35 40.18
N SER A 11 38.45 -6.34 40.23
CA SER A 11 39.20 -6.82 39.07
C SER A 11 38.28 -7.52 38.02
N ILE A 12 37.31 -8.28 38.50
CA ILE A 12 36.32 -8.96 37.60
C ILE A 12 35.40 -7.94 36.98
N LEU A 13 34.98 -6.91 37.72
CA LEU A 13 34.10 -5.85 37.17
C LEU A 13 34.78 -5.01 36.08
N VAL A 14 36.08 -4.71 36.25
CA VAL A 14 36.85 -3.99 35.21
C VAL A 14 37.05 -4.83 33.96
N PHE A 15 37.22 -6.15 34.10
CA PHE A 15 37.35 -7.05 32.95
C PHE A 15 36.03 -7.23 32.16
N ILE A 16 34.89 -7.26 32.85
CA ILE A 16 33.58 -7.36 32.23
C ILE A 16 33.22 -6.04 31.50
N PHE A 17 33.58 -4.90 32.09
CA PHE A 17 33.35 -3.59 31.46
C PHE A 17 34.25 -3.35 30.23
N GLY A 18 35.49 -3.86 30.25
CA GLY A 18 36.42 -3.78 29.11
C GLY A 18 35.98 -4.61 27.91
N PHE A 19 35.30 -5.73 28.13
CA PHE A 19 34.80 -6.61 27.04
C PHE A 19 33.53 -6.08 26.40
N LEU A 20 32.73 -5.27 27.12
CA LEU A 20 31.50 -4.65 26.59
C LEU A 20 31.75 -3.44 25.67
N LEU A 21 32.96 -2.85 25.72
CA LEU A 21 33.29 -1.71 24.87
C LEU A 21 33.92 -2.07 23.52
N LEU A 22 34.25 -3.35 23.31
CA LEU A 22 34.83 -3.82 22.03
C LEU A 22 33.80 -4.46 21.09
N GLY A 23 32.52 -4.52 21.50
CA GLY A 23 31.44 -5.21 20.75
C GLY A 23 30.47 -4.33 19.99
N CYS A 24 30.58 -3.02 20.01
CA CYS A 24 29.70 -2.13 19.23
C CYS A 24 30.50 -1.25 18.28
N GLN A 25 31.04 -1.82 17.22
CA GLN A 25 31.14 -1.05 15.98
C GLN A 25 29.74 -1.03 15.36
N PRO A 26 29.09 0.15 15.23
CA PRO A 26 27.94 0.25 14.35
C PRO A 26 28.47 -0.01 12.94
N ASN A 27 28.13 -1.16 12.41
CA ASN A 27 28.29 -1.42 10.99
C ASN A 27 27.34 -0.43 10.29
N ALA A 28 27.86 0.75 10.00
CA ALA A 28 27.25 1.70 9.08
C ALA A 28 27.30 1.08 7.69
N LYS A 29 26.51 0.03 7.48
CA LYS A 29 26.15 -0.44 6.15
C LYS A 29 25.01 0.44 5.68
N ASN A 30 25.39 1.39 4.83
CA ASN A 30 24.61 1.91 3.72
C ASN A 30 23.11 1.62 3.80
N THR A 31 22.38 2.40 4.60
CA THR A 31 20.91 2.41 4.62
C THR A 31 20.35 3.45 3.62
N GLU A 32 21.20 4.08 2.82
CA GLU A 32 20.77 5.14 1.91
C GLU A 32 20.46 4.71 0.48
N ASN A 33 20.56 3.42 0.11
CA ASN A 33 20.35 3.00 -1.27
C ASN A 33 19.35 1.85 -1.46
N SER A 34 18.52 1.52 -0.48
CA SER A 34 17.50 0.45 -0.65
C SER A 34 16.13 0.96 -1.14
N ALA A 35 15.92 2.25 -1.27
CA ALA A 35 14.61 2.81 -1.64
C ALA A 35 14.42 3.00 -3.16
N MET A 36 15.39 2.63 -4.02
CA MET A 36 15.38 3.04 -5.42
C MET A 36 15.37 1.93 -6.46
N ASN A 37 15.07 0.67 -6.12
CA ASN A 37 15.02 -0.37 -7.16
C ASN A 37 14.13 -1.58 -6.81
N GLN A 38 13.09 -1.38 -6.06
CA GLN A 38 12.09 -2.43 -5.91
C GLN A 38 11.19 -2.38 -7.14
N GLN A 39 11.26 -3.42 -7.99
CA GLN A 39 10.34 -3.53 -9.12
C GLN A 39 8.90 -3.60 -8.61
N PRO A 40 7.94 -2.99 -9.31
CA PRO A 40 6.53 -3.08 -8.93
C PRO A 40 6.07 -4.54 -8.81
N TYR A 41 5.22 -4.81 -7.86
CA TYR A 41 4.48 -6.07 -7.80
C TYR A 41 3.53 -6.12 -8.99
N LEU A 42 3.73 -7.08 -9.86
CA LEU A 42 2.95 -7.24 -11.08
C LEU A 42 1.72 -8.08 -10.81
N LEU A 43 0.55 -7.56 -11.06
CA LEU A 43 -0.73 -8.24 -10.88
C LEU A 43 -1.55 -8.25 -12.17
N HIS A 44 -2.20 -9.37 -12.43
CA HIS A 44 -3.10 -9.56 -13.56
C HIS A 44 -4.50 -9.95 -13.06
N PHE A 45 -5.49 -9.71 -13.88
CA PHE A 45 -6.79 -10.35 -13.77
C PHE A 45 -6.73 -11.80 -14.30
N GLY A 46 -7.77 -12.56 -14.04
CA GLY A 46 -7.91 -13.93 -14.50
C GLY A 46 -6.98 -14.92 -13.81
N LEU A 47 -6.74 -16.06 -14.46
CA LEU A 47 -5.94 -17.16 -13.91
C LEU A 47 -4.48 -16.81 -13.66
N GLN A 48 -3.92 -15.85 -14.41
CA GLN A 48 -2.58 -15.37 -14.15
C GLN A 48 -2.49 -14.67 -12.80
N GLY A 49 -3.53 -13.92 -12.41
CA GLY A 49 -3.58 -13.26 -11.11
C GLY A 49 -3.44 -14.24 -9.93
N PHE A 50 -3.96 -15.45 -10.03
CA PHE A 50 -3.75 -16.48 -9.01
C PHE A 50 -2.26 -16.80 -8.82
N LYS A 51 -1.48 -16.86 -9.90
CA LYS A 51 -0.04 -17.14 -9.85
C LYS A 51 0.72 -15.95 -9.28
N ASP A 52 0.30 -14.73 -9.66
CA ASP A 52 0.94 -13.51 -9.17
C ASP A 52 0.77 -13.37 -7.65
N PHE A 53 -0.46 -13.51 -7.16
CA PHE A 53 -0.71 -13.49 -5.72
C PHE A 53 0.03 -14.63 -5.01
N ALA A 54 0.06 -15.85 -5.56
CA ALA A 54 0.79 -16.97 -4.96
C ALA A 54 2.31 -16.72 -4.89
N GLN A 55 2.87 -15.96 -5.84
CA GLN A 55 4.27 -15.58 -5.83
C GLN A 55 4.60 -14.58 -4.71
N TYR A 56 3.70 -13.66 -4.40
CA TYR A 56 3.93 -12.55 -3.47
C TYR A 56 3.26 -12.75 -2.11
N ASN A 57 2.20 -13.55 -2.07
CA ASN A 57 1.38 -13.70 -0.88
C ASN A 57 2.03 -14.62 0.14
N GLN A 58 2.15 -14.12 1.36
CA GLN A 58 2.62 -14.87 2.51
C GLN A 58 1.47 -15.43 3.36
N SER A 59 0.25 -14.91 3.19
CA SER A 59 -0.93 -15.22 4.02
C SER A 59 -1.74 -16.42 3.52
N GLY A 60 -1.56 -16.84 2.26
CA GLY A 60 -2.34 -17.94 1.67
C GLY A 60 -3.62 -17.46 0.98
N VAL A 61 -4.59 -18.36 0.91
CA VAL A 61 -5.90 -18.12 0.28
C VAL A 61 -6.97 -18.25 1.33
N ASP A 62 -7.77 -17.22 1.51
CA ASP A 62 -8.98 -17.28 2.33
C ASP A 62 -10.18 -17.67 1.45
N ASN A 63 -10.81 -18.80 1.78
CA ASN A 63 -11.90 -19.36 1.01
C ASN A 63 -13.23 -19.24 1.76
N HIS A 64 -14.17 -18.57 1.14
CA HIS A 64 -15.56 -18.49 1.55
C HIS A 64 -16.48 -19.28 0.59
N PRO A 65 -17.71 -19.63 1.00
CA PRO A 65 -18.62 -20.41 0.16
C PRO A 65 -18.92 -19.82 -1.23
N VAL A 66 -18.77 -18.48 -1.36
CA VAL A 66 -19.14 -17.74 -2.58
C VAL A 66 -17.98 -16.96 -3.20
N ALA A 67 -16.81 -16.95 -2.57
CA ALA A 67 -15.65 -16.21 -3.05
C ALA A 67 -14.36 -16.76 -2.44
N SER A 68 -13.23 -16.48 -3.07
CA SER A 68 -11.91 -16.65 -2.47
C SER A 68 -11.11 -15.35 -2.53
N PHE A 69 -10.33 -15.11 -1.49
CA PHE A 69 -9.57 -13.87 -1.31
C PHE A 69 -8.08 -14.15 -1.20
N ARG A 70 -7.28 -13.20 -1.67
CA ARG A 70 -5.82 -13.19 -1.59
C ARG A 70 -5.37 -11.79 -1.26
N GLU A 71 -4.42 -11.67 -0.36
CA GLU A 71 -4.03 -10.39 0.22
C GLU A 71 -2.53 -10.14 0.06
N LEU A 72 -2.18 -8.88 -0.12
CA LEU A 72 -0.80 -8.38 0.01
C LEU A 72 -0.83 -7.21 0.97
N ASP A 73 0.02 -7.28 2.01
CA ASP A 73 0.15 -6.25 3.03
C ASP A 73 1.49 -5.55 2.93
N PHE A 74 1.47 -4.24 3.09
CA PHE A 74 2.66 -3.41 3.12
C PHE A 74 2.59 -2.44 4.30
N SER A 75 3.72 -2.21 4.94
CA SER A 75 3.78 -1.32 6.10
C SER A 75 4.89 -0.28 5.95
N PRO A 76 4.67 0.94 6.44
CA PRO A 76 5.72 1.95 6.48
C PRO A 76 6.98 1.42 7.18
N PRO A 77 8.17 1.79 6.72
CA PRO A 77 8.44 2.70 5.59
C PRO A 77 8.39 2.03 4.21
N ASN A 78 8.11 0.73 4.13
CA ASN A 78 8.19 -0.09 2.92
C ASN A 78 6.81 -0.26 2.29
N LEU A 79 6.21 0.82 1.80
CA LEU A 79 4.96 0.77 1.06
C LEU A 79 5.15 0.09 -0.29
N GLY A 80 4.09 -0.58 -0.79
CA GLY A 80 4.11 -1.27 -2.06
C GLY A 80 4.02 -0.32 -3.26
N GLN A 81 4.52 -0.79 -4.40
CA GLN A 81 4.19 -0.25 -5.71
C GLN A 81 3.59 -1.39 -6.52
N ILE A 82 2.35 -1.22 -6.98
CA ILE A 82 1.61 -2.24 -7.72
C ILE A 82 1.48 -1.82 -9.17
N LYS A 83 1.80 -2.74 -10.08
CA LYS A 83 1.47 -2.60 -11.50
C LYS A 83 0.34 -3.56 -11.85
N ILE A 84 -0.82 -3.02 -12.19
CA ILE A 84 -1.88 -3.79 -12.83
C ILE A 84 -1.55 -3.92 -14.30
N GLU A 85 -1.28 -5.13 -14.76
CA GLU A 85 -1.02 -5.41 -16.17
C GLU A 85 -2.32 -5.72 -16.89
N ASN A 86 -2.76 -4.83 -17.75
CA ASN A 86 -4.00 -4.93 -18.50
C ASN A 86 -3.86 -4.34 -19.92
N GLY A 87 -2.77 -4.69 -20.60
CA GLY A 87 -2.47 -4.21 -21.95
C GLY A 87 -2.40 -2.69 -22.02
N ALA A 88 -3.19 -2.08 -22.88
CA ALA A 88 -3.24 -0.64 -23.04
C ALA A 88 -3.79 0.10 -21.81
N SER A 89 -4.50 -0.60 -20.94
CA SER A 89 -5.07 -0.07 -19.70
C SER A 89 -4.24 -0.43 -18.47
N SER A 90 -2.98 -0.79 -18.63
CA SER A 90 -2.08 -1.04 -17.51
C SER A 90 -1.88 0.23 -16.67
N LEU A 91 -1.75 0.05 -15.35
CA LEU A 91 -1.66 1.16 -14.40
C LEU A 91 -0.65 0.84 -13.30
N VAL A 92 0.13 1.83 -12.89
CA VAL A 92 1.01 1.75 -11.71
C VAL A 92 0.42 2.57 -10.58
N ILE A 93 0.33 1.98 -9.39
CA ILE A 93 -0.15 2.63 -8.17
C ILE A 93 0.97 2.58 -7.13
N ASP A 94 1.32 3.72 -6.59
CA ASP A 94 2.36 3.91 -5.59
C ASP A 94 1.75 3.95 -4.17
N HIS A 95 2.61 3.82 -3.16
CA HIS A 95 2.27 3.99 -1.75
C HIS A 95 1.16 3.07 -1.26
N VAL A 96 1.15 1.84 -1.76
CA VAL A 96 0.12 0.85 -1.45
C VAL A 96 0.35 0.25 -0.06
N PHE A 97 -0.72 0.19 0.75
CA PHE A 97 -0.74 -0.46 2.06
C PHE A 97 -1.29 -1.88 1.97
N TYR A 98 -2.30 -2.06 1.13
CA TYR A 98 -3.04 -3.30 1.06
C TYR A 98 -3.59 -3.56 -0.33
N VAL A 99 -3.63 -4.83 -0.72
CA VAL A 99 -4.27 -5.28 -1.95
C VAL A 99 -5.10 -6.51 -1.64
N LEU A 100 -6.36 -6.49 -2.09
CA LEU A 100 -7.26 -7.64 -2.04
C LEU A 100 -7.58 -8.11 -3.45
N GLY A 101 -7.17 -9.33 -3.77
CA GLY A 101 -7.60 -10.03 -4.98
C GLY A 101 -8.80 -10.91 -4.69
N THR A 102 -9.91 -10.69 -5.40
CA THR A 102 -11.17 -11.43 -5.24
C THR A 102 -11.47 -12.29 -6.43
N SER A 103 -11.91 -13.53 -6.20
CA SER A 103 -12.45 -14.45 -7.20
C SER A 103 -13.79 -15.00 -6.72
N PHE A 104 -14.86 -14.78 -7.50
CA PHE A 104 -16.19 -15.35 -7.25
C PHE A 104 -16.37 -16.67 -7.99
N HIS A 105 -15.69 -16.82 -9.14
CA HIS A 105 -15.72 -18.01 -9.99
C HIS A 105 -14.28 -18.50 -10.14
N GLY A 106 -13.92 -19.55 -9.40
CA GLY A 106 -12.56 -20.06 -9.34
C GLY A 106 -11.91 -20.37 -10.69
N GLU A 107 -12.72 -20.79 -11.67
CA GLU A 107 -12.28 -21.04 -13.04
C GLU A 107 -11.93 -19.77 -13.84
N GLU A 108 -12.44 -18.60 -13.43
CA GLU A 108 -12.17 -17.32 -14.08
C GLU A 108 -10.93 -16.62 -13.51
N GLY A 109 -10.49 -17.03 -12.33
CA GLY A 109 -9.32 -16.43 -11.66
C GLY A 109 -9.68 -15.17 -10.87
N ILE A 110 -8.76 -14.20 -10.83
CA ILE A 110 -8.96 -12.91 -10.15
C ILE A 110 -9.90 -12.03 -10.98
N GLU A 111 -11.06 -11.72 -10.40
CA GLU A 111 -12.12 -10.91 -11.02
C GLU A 111 -12.11 -9.46 -10.49
N GLY A 112 -11.66 -9.26 -9.25
CA GLY A 112 -11.54 -7.96 -8.60
C GLY A 112 -10.18 -7.76 -7.96
N ILE A 113 -9.68 -6.54 -8.01
CA ILE A 113 -8.47 -6.11 -7.28
C ILE A 113 -8.81 -4.79 -6.60
N ASP A 114 -8.93 -4.83 -5.27
CA ASP A 114 -9.09 -3.65 -4.45
C ASP A 114 -7.71 -3.22 -3.94
N ILE A 115 -7.42 -1.93 -3.96
CA ILE A 115 -6.11 -1.37 -3.59
C ILE A 115 -6.30 -0.20 -2.66
N ASP A 116 -5.77 -0.34 -1.44
CA ASP A 116 -5.65 0.76 -0.49
C ASP A 116 -4.28 1.40 -0.62
N ALA A 117 -4.24 2.66 -0.99
CA ALA A 117 -3.00 3.41 -1.22
C ALA A 117 -3.06 4.82 -0.66
N GLY A 118 -1.93 5.30 -0.21
CA GLY A 118 -1.77 6.70 0.16
C GLY A 118 -1.62 7.59 -1.07
N LEU A 119 -2.14 8.81 -0.98
CA LEU A 119 -1.86 9.83 -1.99
C LEU A 119 -0.38 10.26 -1.99
N ASN A 120 0.33 10.00 -0.89
CA ASN A 120 1.75 10.28 -0.70
C ASN A 120 2.37 9.17 0.17
N LYS A 121 3.70 9.13 0.25
CA LYS A 121 4.46 8.22 1.13
C LYS A 121 4.35 8.57 2.62
N GLU A 122 3.93 9.80 2.93
CA GLU A 122 3.80 10.32 4.29
C GLU A 122 2.40 10.04 4.83
N GLU A 123 2.32 9.72 6.13
CA GLU A 123 1.04 9.46 6.81
C GLU A 123 0.14 10.69 6.82
N PHE A 124 0.74 11.87 6.99
CA PHE A 124 0.03 13.15 7.00
C PHE A 124 0.56 14.05 5.90
N VAL A 125 -0.32 14.51 5.05
CA VAL A 125 -0.01 15.42 3.96
C VAL A 125 -0.83 16.71 4.06
N ARG A 126 -0.30 17.78 3.53
CA ARG A 126 -1.05 19.03 3.43
C ARG A 126 -2.18 18.88 2.40
N PRO A 127 -3.34 19.53 2.61
CA PRO A 127 -4.48 19.43 1.70
C PRO A 127 -4.13 19.70 0.24
N GLU A 128 -3.25 20.67 -0.03
CA GLU A 128 -2.82 21.02 -1.39
C GLU A 128 -2.03 19.88 -2.04
N GLN A 129 -1.14 19.23 -1.30
CA GLN A 129 -0.36 18.08 -1.78
C GLN A 129 -1.27 16.86 -2.03
N ALA A 130 -2.25 16.63 -1.14
CA ALA A 130 -3.24 15.58 -1.32
C ALA A 130 -4.07 15.82 -2.58
N TYR A 131 -4.51 17.05 -2.81
CA TYR A 131 -5.24 17.44 -4.02
C TYR A 131 -4.43 17.21 -5.30
N GLU A 132 -3.18 17.66 -5.35
CA GLU A 132 -2.30 17.46 -6.51
C GLU A 132 -2.11 15.96 -6.81
N ALA A 133 -1.88 15.14 -5.79
CA ALA A 133 -1.71 13.69 -5.93
C ALA A 133 -3.01 13.01 -6.40
N TYR A 134 -4.16 13.41 -5.84
CA TYR A 134 -5.48 12.94 -6.27
C TYR A 134 -5.74 13.26 -7.75
N VAL A 135 -5.54 14.52 -8.16
CA VAL A 135 -5.74 14.94 -9.57
C VAL A 135 -4.82 14.17 -10.50
N ALA A 136 -3.56 13.96 -10.11
CA ALA A 136 -2.60 13.18 -10.89
C ALA A 136 -3.04 11.71 -11.04
N LEU A 137 -3.54 11.08 -9.97
CA LEU A 137 -4.08 9.73 -10.01
C LEU A 137 -5.29 9.62 -10.93
N MET A 138 -6.25 10.53 -10.78
CA MET A 138 -7.47 10.55 -11.61
C MET A 138 -7.18 10.73 -13.10
N LYS A 139 -6.21 11.59 -13.44
CA LYS A 139 -5.74 11.75 -14.83
C LYS A 139 -5.14 10.45 -15.36
N ARG A 140 -4.26 9.79 -14.62
CA ARG A 140 -3.66 8.50 -15.01
C ARG A 140 -4.71 7.42 -15.24
N LEU A 141 -5.71 7.31 -14.36
CA LEU A 141 -6.84 6.38 -14.54
C LEU A 141 -7.60 6.66 -15.84
N ASN A 142 -7.94 7.90 -16.10
CA ASN A 142 -8.65 8.30 -17.31
C ASN A 142 -7.83 8.06 -18.58
N GLU A 143 -6.54 8.40 -18.59
CA GLU A 143 -5.61 8.19 -19.69
C GLU A 143 -5.40 6.72 -20.00
N ALA A 144 -5.32 5.87 -18.97
CA ALA A 144 -5.26 4.41 -19.11
C ALA A 144 -6.60 3.79 -19.55
N GLY A 145 -7.66 4.60 -19.67
CA GLY A 145 -8.96 4.16 -20.18
C GLY A 145 -9.86 3.44 -19.17
N TRP A 146 -9.50 3.49 -17.89
CA TRP A 146 -10.36 2.95 -16.84
C TRP A 146 -11.70 3.67 -16.79
N LYS A 147 -12.76 2.93 -16.49
CA LYS A 147 -14.14 3.43 -16.43
C LYS A 147 -14.76 3.09 -15.10
N ASN A 148 -15.63 3.96 -14.62
CA ASN A 148 -16.44 3.67 -13.44
C ASN A 148 -17.32 2.45 -13.67
N TYR A 149 -17.35 1.60 -12.68
CA TYR A 149 -18.35 0.57 -12.56
C TYR A 149 -19.52 1.08 -11.72
N PHE A 150 -20.70 1.11 -12.30
CA PHE A 150 -21.93 1.48 -11.61
C PHE A 150 -22.80 0.26 -11.42
N TYR A 151 -23.16 -0.03 -10.20
CA TYR A 151 -24.18 -1.02 -9.95
C TYR A 151 -25.50 -0.60 -10.59
N ARG A 152 -26.33 -1.58 -10.93
CA ARG A 152 -27.62 -1.35 -11.62
C ARG A 152 -28.52 -0.38 -10.84
N PHE A 153 -28.44 -0.37 -9.52
CA PHE A 153 -29.23 0.44 -8.60
C PHE A 153 -28.50 1.69 -8.10
N SER A 154 -27.27 1.92 -8.52
CA SER A 154 -26.53 3.13 -8.14
C SER A 154 -27.18 4.36 -8.76
N ALA A 155 -27.31 5.41 -7.97
CA ALA A 155 -27.72 6.70 -8.47
C ALA A 155 -26.73 7.20 -9.53
N ARG A 156 -27.25 7.83 -10.58
CA ARG A 156 -26.43 8.40 -11.66
C ARG A 156 -26.68 9.91 -11.65
N ILE A 157 -25.74 10.65 -11.15
CA ILE A 157 -25.82 12.09 -11.00
C ILE A 157 -24.87 12.73 -12.02
N ALA A 158 -25.30 13.80 -12.63
CA ALA A 158 -24.45 14.59 -13.50
C ALA A 158 -23.26 15.14 -12.71
N LYS A 159 -22.12 15.32 -13.37
CA LYS A 159 -20.87 15.72 -12.72
C LYS A 159 -21.01 17.00 -11.89
N GLU A 160 -21.68 17.99 -12.44
CA GLU A 160 -21.95 19.26 -11.82
C GLU A 160 -22.89 19.19 -10.60
N ASP A 161 -23.69 18.14 -10.49
CA ASP A 161 -24.56 17.88 -9.36
C ASP A 161 -23.91 17.01 -8.26
N ASN A 162 -22.74 16.47 -8.54
CA ASN A 162 -22.04 15.52 -7.65
C ASN A 162 -21.69 16.16 -6.31
N ILE A 163 -21.16 17.39 -6.32
CA ILE A 163 -20.85 18.14 -5.11
C ILE A 163 -22.10 18.38 -4.26
N ARG A 164 -23.17 18.79 -4.89
CA ARG A 164 -24.44 19.03 -4.15
C ARG A 164 -24.95 17.76 -3.49
N TYR A 165 -24.83 16.63 -4.17
CA TYR A 165 -25.23 15.35 -3.63
C TYR A 165 -24.29 14.90 -2.50
N LEU A 166 -22.98 15.03 -2.67
CA LEU A 166 -21.99 14.74 -1.65
C LEU A 166 -22.25 15.50 -0.35
N MET A 167 -22.56 16.78 -0.45
CA MET A 167 -22.88 17.62 0.72
C MET A 167 -24.18 17.22 1.43
N GLN A 168 -25.08 16.52 0.75
CA GLN A 168 -26.34 16.04 1.33
C GLN A 168 -26.22 14.63 1.92
N SER A 169 -25.53 13.73 1.25
CA SER A 169 -25.45 12.31 1.60
C SER A 169 -24.10 11.89 2.20
N GLY A 170 -23.04 12.64 1.97
CA GLY A 170 -21.70 12.28 2.38
C GLY A 170 -20.99 11.26 1.47
N ASP A 171 -21.65 10.82 0.40
CA ASP A 171 -21.10 9.82 -0.52
C ASP A 171 -20.67 10.42 -1.85
N VAL A 172 -19.52 9.98 -2.37
CA VAL A 172 -19.07 10.31 -3.73
C VAL A 172 -19.73 9.35 -4.71
N ILE A 173 -20.58 9.87 -5.59
CA ILE A 173 -21.37 9.06 -6.53
C ILE A 173 -20.68 8.93 -7.89
N ASP A 174 -19.97 9.95 -8.35
CA ASP A 174 -19.17 9.89 -9.56
C ASP A 174 -17.68 9.93 -9.23
N PRO A 175 -17.01 8.79 -9.01
CA PRO A 175 -15.58 8.76 -8.71
C PRO A 175 -14.69 9.19 -9.88
N THR A 176 -15.21 9.40 -11.10
CA THR A 176 -14.46 10.02 -12.20
C THR A 176 -14.54 11.53 -12.20
N TYR A 177 -15.36 12.13 -11.34
CA TYR A 177 -15.41 13.57 -11.19
C TYR A 177 -14.11 14.05 -10.54
N ILE A 178 -13.40 14.91 -11.23
CA ILE A 178 -12.20 15.53 -10.67
C ILE A 178 -12.63 16.84 -10.04
N PHE A 179 -12.56 16.89 -8.70
CA PHE A 179 -12.86 18.10 -7.95
C PHE A 179 -11.93 19.25 -8.34
N THR A 180 -12.46 20.45 -8.38
CA THR A 180 -11.65 21.67 -8.45
C THR A 180 -10.96 21.93 -7.12
N ASP A 181 -9.93 22.78 -7.11
CA ASP A 181 -9.25 23.17 -5.85
C ASP A 181 -10.21 23.85 -4.85
N GLU A 182 -11.22 24.55 -5.35
CA GLU A 182 -12.27 25.17 -4.51
C GLU A 182 -13.22 24.14 -3.91
N GLU A 183 -13.60 23.13 -4.66
CA GLU A 183 -14.50 22.06 -4.20
C GLU A 183 -13.80 21.07 -3.25
N TRP A 184 -12.47 20.98 -3.33
CA TRP A 184 -11.66 20.13 -2.46
C TRP A 184 -11.53 20.68 -1.03
N LYS A 185 -11.61 22.00 -0.87
CA LYS A 185 -11.49 22.70 0.41
C LYS A 185 -12.81 22.76 1.18
#